data_6f4342cea19c32d4fbac1ae4f019b1fb
#
_entry.id   6f4342cea19c32d4fbac1ae4f019b1fb
#
_cell.length_a   1.000
_cell.length_b   1.000
_cell.length_c   1.000
_cell.angle_alpha   90.00
_cell.angle_beta   90.00
_cell.angle_gamma   90.00
#
_symmetry.space_group_name_H-M   'P 1'
#
loop_
_entity.id
_entity.type
_entity.pdbx_description
1 polymer ?
#
loop_
_entity_poly.entity_id
_entity_poly.type
_entity_poly.pdbx_seq_one_letter_code
_entity_poly.pdbx_strand_id
1 'polypeptide(L)'
;MKKLLLAFPAAVLLAAPASGGETIELTEKQQAKLDKQLEGRSPRKAQSCIDRNDQRKMTVISDDILIFASRRNAKTIYINKPPGGCSGADRYIMSYRRTTGSLCSGEIIQLIDNMSGATMGSCTFGDFVPYTKDLSVGSK
;
A
#
# COMPACT_ATOMS: atom_id res chain seq x y z
N MET A 1 -35.31 -42.62 -45.23
CA MET A 1 -34.41 -42.78 -44.09
C MET A 1 -33.61 -41.47 -43.94
N LYS A 2 -34.05 -40.57 -43.10
CA LYS A 2 -33.36 -39.27 -42.86
C LYS A 2 -32.50 -39.41 -41.60
N LYS A 3 -31.19 -39.36 -41.75
CA LYS A 3 -30.24 -39.33 -40.63
C LYS A 3 -30.17 -37.88 -40.08
N LEU A 4 -30.62 -37.67 -38.89
CA LEU A 4 -30.54 -36.42 -38.18
C LEU A 4 -29.18 -36.38 -37.44
N LEU A 5 -28.27 -35.54 -37.89
CA LEU A 5 -27.00 -35.27 -37.23
C LEU A 5 -27.23 -34.17 -36.18
N LEU A 6 -27.20 -34.54 -34.92
CA LEU A 6 -27.20 -33.63 -33.79
C LEU A 6 -25.77 -33.12 -33.59
N ALA A 7 -25.52 -31.85 -33.90
CA ALA A 7 -24.31 -31.15 -33.56
C ALA A 7 -24.41 -30.63 -32.14
N PHE A 8 -23.56 -31.11 -31.24
CA PHE A 8 -23.38 -30.56 -29.92
C PHE A 8 -22.40 -29.36 -29.97
N PRO A 9 -22.74 -28.17 -29.48
CA PRO A 9 -21.77 -27.13 -29.29
C PRO A 9 -20.91 -27.44 -28.06
N ALA A 10 -19.62 -27.57 -28.22
CA ALA A 10 -18.66 -27.64 -27.12
C ALA A 10 -18.55 -26.28 -26.46
N ALA A 11 -19.05 -26.15 -25.24
CA ALA A 11 -18.86 -24.98 -24.41
C ALA A 11 -17.40 -24.99 -23.89
N VAL A 12 -16.59 -24.11 -24.42
CA VAL A 12 -15.23 -23.84 -23.91
C VAL A 12 -15.37 -22.99 -22.65
N LEU A 13 -15.22 -23.61 -21.49
CA LEU A 13 -15.06 -22.91 -20.21
C LEU A 13 -13.67 -22.25 -20.17
N LEU A 14 -13.61 -20.97 -20.45
CA LEU A 14 -12.43 -20.14 -20.15
C LEU A 14 -12.32 -19.99 -18.63
N ALA A 15 -11.46 -20.78 -18.00
CA ALA A 15 -11.03 -20.56 -16.63
C ALA A 15 -10.17 -19.30 -16.59
N ALA A 16 -10.72 -18.20 -16.06
CA ALA A 16 -9.95 -17.01 -15.74
C ALA A 16 -9.00 -17.34 -14.57
N PRO A 17 -7.71 -16.96 -14.64
CA PRO A 17 -6.82 -17.10 -13.50
C PRO A 17 -7.32 -16.15 -12.40
N ALA A 18 -7.70 -16.69 -11.25
CA ALA A 18 -7.94 -15.93 -10.04
C ALA A 18 -6.60 -15.37 -9.56
N SER A 19 -6.27 -14.15 -9.97
CA SER A 19 -5.24 -13.35 -9.30
C SER A 19 -5.78 -13.01 -7.92
N GLY A 20 -5.34 -13.76 -6.90
CA GLY A 20 -5.59 -13.49 -5.50
C GLY A 20 -4.85 -12.22 -5.06
N GLY A 21 -5.29 -11.06 -5.55
CA GLY A 21 -4.96 -9.77 -5.00
C GLY A 21 -5.90 -9.51 -3.85
N GLU A 22 -5.38 -9.39 -2.65
CA GLU A 22 -6.12 -8.91 -1.48
C GLU A 22 -6.69 -7.53 -1.82
N THR A 23 -8.01 -7.47 -2.04
CA THR A 23 -8.70 -6.23 -2.37
C THR A 23 -8.82 -5.39 -1.10
N ILE A 24 -8.00 -4.34 -1.01
CA ILE A 24 -8.11 -3.35 0.06
C ILE A 24 -9.32 -2.47 -0.23
N GLU A 25 -10.34 -2.57 0.60
CA GLU A 25 -11.52 -1.71 0.52
C GLU A 25 -11.25 -0.38 1.23
N LEU A 26 -11.17 0.70 0.47
CA LEU A 26 -11.04 2.06 0.98
C LEU A 26 -12.37 2.77 0.99
N THR A 27 -12.62 3.59 2.00
CA THR A 27 -13.73 4.54 1.98
C THR A 27 -13.48 5.61 0.91
N GLU A 28 -14.53 6.28 0.42
CA GLU A 28 -14.40 7.36 -0.57
C GLU A 28 -13.40 8.44 -0.13
N LYS A 29 -13.42 8.80 1.15
CA LYS A 29 -12.50 9.79 1.72
C LYS A 29 -11.04 9.31 1.71
N GLN A 30 -10.81 8.04 2.02
CA GLN A 30 -9.48 7.42 1.99
C GLN A 30 -8.97 7.33 0.56
N GLN A 31 -9.84 6.92 -0.38
CA GLN A 31 -9.51 6.86 -1.78
C GLN A 31 -9.13 8.24 -2.33
N ALA A 32 -9.94 9.27 -2.09
CA ALA A 32 -9.64 10.64 -2.51
C ALA A 32 -8.31 11.16 -1.93
N LYS A 33 -8.01 10.81 -0.67
CA LYS A 33 -6.74 11.16 -0.02
C LYS A 33 -5.55 10.45 -0.67
N LEU A 34 -5.71 9.17 -1.04
CA LEU A 34 -4.70 8.39 -1.75
C LEU A 34 -4.47 8.95 -3.15
N ASP A 35 -5.53 9.18 -3.92
CA ASP A 35 -5.45 9.70 -5.29
C ASP A 35 -4.72 11.04 -5.35
N LYS A 36 -5.00 11.93 -4.40
CA LYS A 36 -4.30 13.22 -4.26
C LYS A 36 -2.80 13.03 -4.00
N GLN A 37 -2.40 12.00 -3.26
CA GLN A 37 -0.98 11.72 -3.02
C GLN A 37 -0.29 11.12 -4.24
N LEU A 38 -1.03 10.38 -5.06
CA LEU A 38 -0.52 9.69 -6.25
C LEU A 38 -0.58 10.53 -7.52
N GLU A 39 -1.26 11.67 -7.50
CA GLU A 39 -1.43 12.54 -8.67
C GLU A 39 -0.08 12.88 -9.33
N GLY A 40 0.02 12.62 -10.65
CA GLY A 40 1.22 12.84 -11.45
C GLY A 40 2.41 11.98 -11.07
N ARG A 41 2.20 10.82 -10.46
CA ARG A 41 3.25 9.88 -10.04
C ARG A 41 3.03 8.51 -10.65
N SER A 42 4.14 7.88 -11.01
CA SER A 42 4.16 6.49 -11.49
C SER A 42 4.89 5.58 -10.50
N PRO A 43 4.40 4.34 -10.32
CA PRO A 43 5.04 3.37 -9.45
C PRO A 43 6.39 2.91 -10.03
N ARG A 44 7.33 2.60 -9.13
CA ARG A 44 8.61 2.00 -9.45
C ARG A 44 8.71 0.62 -8.77
N LYS A 45 9.81 -0.08 -9.03
CA LYS A 45 10.06 -1.39 -8.39
C LYS A 45 10.04 -1.26 -6.87
N ALA A 46 9.32 -2.16 -6.22
CA ALA A 46 9.31 -2.27 -4.76
C ALA A 46 10.71 -2.51 -4.21
N GLN A 47 10.96 -1.99 -3.03
CA GLN A 47 12.22 -2.15 -2.29
C GLN A 47 11.94 -2.50 -0.83
N SER A 48 12.85 -3.23 -0.22
CA SER A 48 12.65 -3.69 1.16
C SER A 48 12.89 -2.61 2.20
N CYS A 49 13.70 -1.61 1.90
CA CYS A 49 14.07 -0.56 2.87
C CYS A 49 13.96 0.83 2.25
N ILE A 50 13.69 1.84 3.11
CA ILE A 50 13.77 3.27 2.77
C ILE A 50 14.74 3.98 3.70
N ASP A 51 15.38 5.05 3.18
CA ASP A 51 16.37 5.81 3.92
C ASP A 51 15.75 6.70 5.00
N ARG A 52 16.59 7.10 5.97
CA ARG A 52 16.18 7.97 7.07
C ARG A 52 15.51 9.27 6.62
N ASN A 53 15.93 9.83 5.50
CA ASN A 53 15.34 11.07 4.97
C ASN A 53 13.92 10.86 4.47
N ASP A 54 13.65 9.71 3.88
CA ASP A 54 12.35 9.36 3.29
C ASP A 54 11.29 8.98 4.35
N GLN A 55 11.72 8.79 5.60
CA GLN A 55 10.85 8.47 6.73
C GLN A 55 10.35 9.71 7.52
N ARG A 56 10.77 10.91 7.13
CA ARG A 56 10.50 12.14 7.93
C ARG A 56 9.03 12.46 8.06
N LYS A 57 8.25 12.09 7.06
CA LYS A 57 6.81 12.29 7.06
C LYS A 57 6.10 10.98 6.77
N MET A 58 5.26 10.56 7.69
CA MET A 58 4.34 9.45 7.50
C MET A 58 2.90 9.99 7.42
N THR A 59 2.12 9.39 6.54
CA THR A 59 0.70 9.69 6.38
C THR A 59 -0.06 8.37 6.36
N VAL A 60 -1.00 8.21 7.28
CA VAL A 60 -1.91 7.07 7.31
C VAL A 60 -3.07 7.35 6.36
N ILE A 61 -3.29 6.48 5.39
CA ILE A 61 -4.46 6.51 4.50
C ILE A 61 -5.56 5.64 5.08
N SER A 62 -5.21 4.41 5.44
CA SER A 62 -6.05 3.41 6.09
C SER A 62 -5.18 2.49 6.94
N ASP A 63 -5.80 1.52 7.60
CA ASP A 63 -5.07 0.47 8.32
C ASP A 63 -4.16 -0.36 7.39
N ASP A 64 -4.44 -0.37 6.09
CA ASP A 64 -3.72 -1.16 5.10
C ASP A 64 -2.74 -0.34 4.24
N ILE A 65 -2.76 0.99 4.34
CA ILE A 65 -1.94 1.86 3.48
C ILE A 65 -1.29 2.98 4.29
N LEU A 66 0.03 2.92 4.35
CA LEU A 66 0.88 3.96 4.92
C LEU A 66 1.71 4.62 3.80
N ILE A 67 1.89 5.93 3.87
CA ILE A 67 2.72 6.69 2.91
C ILE A 67 3.87 7.34 3.67
N PHE A 68 5.08 7.16 3.15
CA PHE A 68 6.30 7.81 3.65
C PHE A 68 6.85 8.80 2.63
N ALA A 69 7.43 9.88 3.11
CA ALA A 69 8.06 10.90 2.28
C ALA A 69 9.11 11.69 3.05
N SER A 70 10.07 12.26 2.35
CA SER A 70 11.06 13.17 2.95
C SER A 70 10.44 14.50 3.35
N ARG A 71 9.42 14.96 2.64
CA ARG A 71 8.70 16.22 2.87
C ARG A 71 7.33 16.22 2.18
N ARG A 72 6.51 17.24 2.43
CA ARG A 72 5.14 17.35 1.90
C ARG A 72 5.04 17.21 0.37
N ASN A 73 5.93 17.85 -0.38
CA ASN A 73 5.95 17.83 -1.84
C ASN A 73 7.16 17.08 -2.39
N ALA A 74 7.55 15.98 -1.75
CA ALA A 74 8.65 15.15 -2.20
C ALA A 74 8.46 14.68 -3.65
N LYS A 75 9.56 14.56 -4.41
CA LYS A 75 9.53 13.99 -5.75
C LYS A 75 9.08 12.53 -5.72
N THR A 76 9.57 11.78 -4.76
CA THR A 76 9.20 10.38 -4.52
C THR A 76 8.49 10.24 -3.18
N ILE A 77 7.43 9.48 -3.16
CA ILE A 77 6.76 8.98 -1.95
C ILE A 77 6.78 7.47 -1.98
N TYR A 78 6.68 6.85 -0.82
CA TYR A 78 6.73 5.39 -0.69
C TYR A 78 5.43 4.89 -0.09
N ILE A 79 4.74 4.01 -0.80
CA ILE A 79 3.57 3.31 -0.27
C ILE A 79 4.05 2.04 0.41
N ASN A 80 3.60 1.84 1.64
CA ASN A 80 3.77 0.62 2.40
C ASN A 80 2.40 0.02 2.70
N LYS A 81 2.28 -1.26 2.44
CA LYS A 81 1.10 -2.05 2.77
C LYS A 81 1.49 -3.09 3.83
N PRO A 82 1.18 -2.84 5.11
CA PRO A 82 1.44 -3.82 6.16
C PRO A 82 0.75 -5.14 5.87
N PRO A 83 1.45 -6.28 5.87
CA PRO A 83 0.84 -7.59 5.71
C PRO A 83 -0.22 -7.85 6.78
N GLY A 84 -1.44 -8.17 6.37
CA GLY A 84 -2.57 -8.34 7.29
C GLY A 84 -3.13 -7.04 7.86
N GLY A 85 -2.68 -5.88 7.37
CA GLY A 85 -3.09 -4.57 7.85
C GLY A 85 -2.46 -4.17 9.19
N CYS A 86 -2.73 -2.94 9.60
CA CYS A 86 -2.29 -2.37 10.88
C CYS A 86 -3.48 -1.72 11.58
N SER A 87 -4.37 -2.54 12.10
CA SER A 87 -5.65 -2.09 12.66
C SER A 87 -5.48 -1.06 13.75
N GLY A 88 -6.05 0.13 13.55
CA GLY A 88 -5.93 1.26 14.45
C GLY A 88 -4.74 2.19 14.16
N ALA A 89 -4.07 2.05 13.03
CA ALA A 89 -2.98 2.93 12.62
C ALA A 89 -3.35 4.42 12.57
N ASP A 90 -4.64 4.72 12.35
CA ASP A 90 -5.18 6.08 12.33
C ASP A 90 -5.49 6.65 13.73
N ARG A 91 -5.55 5.80 14.76
CA ARG A 91 -5.97 6.16 16.13
C ARG A 91 -4.83 6.13 17.14
N TYR A 92 -3.87 5.23 16.97
CA TYR A 92 -2.79 4.99 17.91
C TYR A 92 -1.48 5.61 17.45
N ILE A 93 -0.59 5.88 18.39
CA ILE A 93 0.79 6.26 18.08
C ILE A 93 1.53 5.04 17.56
N MET A 94 2.12 5.18 16.37
CA MET A 94 2.95 4.14 15.78
C MET A 94 4.39 4.32 16.26
N SER A 95 4.88 3.37 17.05
CA SER A 95 6.25 3.29 17.54
C SER A 95 6.99 2.15 16.85
N TYR A 96 8.14 2.42 16.26
CA TYR A 96 8.99 1.41 15.63
C TYR A 96 10.46 1.74 15.82
N ARG A 97 11.28 0.71 15.90
CA ARG A 97 12.73 0.84 16.05
C ARG A 97 13.39 0.63 14.69
N ARG A 98 14.45 1.37 14.45
CA ARG A 98 15.28 1.27 13.26
C ARG A 98 16.62 0.66 13.65
N THR A 99 16.97 -0.47 13.06
CA THR A 99 18.20 -1.19 13.41
C THR A 99 19.45 -0.51 12.81
N THR A 100 19.32 0.06 11.61
CA THR A 100 20.47 0.59 10.84
C THR A 100 20.27 2.02 10.34
N GLY A 101 19.29 2.77 10.85
CA GLY A 101 18.93 4.09 10.34
C GLY A 101 17.96 4.06 9.15
N SER A 102 17.91 2.96 8.42
CA SER A 102 16.87 2.68 7.41
C SER A 102 15.64 2.06 8.05
N LEU A 103 14.51 2.12 7.38
CA LEU A 103 13.28 1.45 7.76
C LEU A 103 13.01 0.34 6.76
N CYS A 104 12.90 -0.89 7.24
CA CYS A 104 12.83 -2.06 6.36
C CYS A 104 11.52 -2.86 6.55
N SER A 105 11.14 -3.60 5.50
CA SER A 105 10.04 -4.56 5.58
C SER A 105 10.32 -5.63 6.64
N GLY A 106 9.27 -6.09 7.32
CA GLY A 106 9.38 -7.02 8.44
C GLY A 106 9.68 -6.38 9.80
N GLU A 107 10.06 -5.09 9.85
CA GLU A 107 10.22 -4.41 11.15
C GLU A 107 8.88 -4.20 11.82
N ILE A 108 8.87 -4.37 13.15
CA ILE A 108 7.65 -4.34 13.97
C ILE A 108 7.24 -2.90 14.27
N ILE A 109 5.96 -2.63 14.07
CA ILE A 109 5.27 -1.43 14.51
C ILE A 109 4.47 -1.78 15.76
N GLN A 110 4.67 -1.04 16.85
CA GLN A 110 3.83 -1.11 18.03
C GLN A 110 2.80 0.03 17.99
N LEU A 111 1.55 -0.30 18.26
CA LEU A 111 0.46 0.66 18.38
C LEU A 111 0.28 0.99 19.86
N ILE A 112 0.48 2.25 20.21
CA ILE A 112 0.48 2.73 21.60
C ILE A 112 -0.66 3.72 21.78
N ASP A 113 -1.48 3.50 22.79
CA ASP A 113 -2.50 4.45 23.19
C ASP A 113 -1.85 5.71 23.78
N ASN A 114 -2.22 6.87 23.27
CA ASN A 114 -1.56 8.13 23.64
C ASN A 114 -1.93 8.64 25.06
N MET A 115 -3.01 8.14 25.64
CA MET A 115 -3.46 8.55 26.98
C MET A 115 -2.88 7.67 28.07
N SER A 116 -2.93 6.35 27.87
CA SER A 116 -2.48 5.38 28.87
C SER A 116 -1.04 4.90 28.66
N GLY A 117 -0.49 5.09 27.46
CA GLY A 117 0.80 4.51 27.08
C GLY A 117 0.78 2.99 26.88
N ALA A 118 -0.40 2.39 26.94
CA ALA A 118 -0.54 0.94 26.77
C ALA A 118 -0.33 0.52 25.31
N THR A 119 0.29 -0.64 25.11
CA THR A 119 0.39 -1.26 23.77
C THR A 119 -0.95 -1.89 23.41
N MET A 120 -1.55 -1.41 22.33
CA MET A 120 -2.87 -1.82 21.84
C MET A 120 -2.79 -2.91 20.76
N GLY A 121 -1.63 -3.11 20.17
CA GLY A 121 -1.40 -4.09 19.14
C GLY A 121 -0.06 -3.90 18.45
N SER A 122 0.20 -4.73 17.46
CA SER A 122 1.39 -4.63 16.61
C SER A 122 1.08 -5.09 15.19
N CYS A 123 1.84 -4.57 14.25
CA CYS A 123 1.86 -4.99 12.86
C CYS A 123 3.30 -4.94 12.34
N THR A 124 3.53 -5.27 11.09
CA THR A 124 4.86 -5.18 10.47
C THR A 124 4.80 -4.36 9.20
N PHE A 125 5.90 -3.72 8.84
CA PHE A 125 6.02 -3.08 7.53
C PHE A 125 6.07 -4.14 6.42
N GLY A 126 5.36 -3.88 5.33
CA GLY A 126 5.55 -4.57 4.06
C GLY A 126 6.66 -3.92 3.24
N ASP A 127 6.79 -4.33 1.98
CA ASP A 127 7.71 -3.68 1.06
C ASP A 127 7.27 -2.24 0.73
N PHE A 128 8.24 -1.40 0.41
CA PHE A 128 8.03 -0.01 0.06
C PHE A 128 7.98 0.14 -1.45
N VAL A 129 6.86 0.60 -1.99
CA VAL A 129 6.69 0.88 -3.42
C VAL A 129 6.91 2.37 -3.66
N PRO A 130 8.01 2.77 -4.35
CA PRO A 130 8.23 4.16 -4.67
C PRO A 130 7.25 4.63 -5.75
N TYR A 131 6.65 5.80 -5.55
CA TYR A 131 5.86 6.54 -6.53
C TYR A 131 6.56 7.87 -6.81
N THR A 132 7.08 8.03 -8.02
CA THR A 132 7.90 9.18 -8.41
C THR A 132 7.12 10.06 -9.38
N LYS A 133 7.22 11.38 -9.18
CA LYS A 133 6.63 12.37 -10.10
C LYS A 133 7.21 12.19 -11.50
N ASP A 134 6.32 12.09 -12.49
CA ASP A 134 6.70 12.05 -13.89
C ASP A 134 7.22 13.42 -14.33
N LEU A 135 8.39 13.46 -14.95
CA LEU A 135 9.05 14.70 -15.35
C LEU A 135 8.33 15.42 -16.51
N SER A 136 7.34 14.78 -17.13
CA SER A 136 6.61 15.29 -18.30
C SER A 136 5.38 16.15 -17.97
N VAL A 137 5.01 16.32 -16.69
CA VAL A 137 3.85 17.11 -16.26
C VAL A 137 4.30 18.29 -15.42
N GLY A 138 4.99 19.24 -16.03
CA GLY A 138 5.43 20.41 -15.27
C GLY A 138 6.28 21.42 -16.03
N SER A 139 5.99 21.60 -17.30
CA SER A 139 6.55 22.71 -18.07
C SER A 139 5.44 23.46 -18.79
N LYS A 140 4.75 24.29 -18.04
CA LYS A 140 4.04 25.47 -18.56
C LYS A 140 4.10 26.57 -17.51
#